data_9e6457443404ad9fc73f4041288121a6
#
_entry.id   9e6457443404ad9fc73f4041288121a6
#
_cell.length_a   1.000
_cell.length_b   1.000
_cell.length_c   1.000
_cell.angle_alpha   90.00
_cell.angle_beta   90.00
_cell.angle_gamma   90.00
#
_symmetry.space_group_name_H-M   'P 1'
#
loop_
_entity.id
_entity.type
_entity.pdbx_description
1 polymer ?
#
loop_
_entity_poly.entity_id
_entity_poly.type
_entity_poly.pdbx_seq_one_letter_code
_entity_poly.pdbx_strand_id
1 'polypeptide(L)'
;MISVLYVGGKEMNIPHLSGMNVHLDYVQNGMIALSAVQSGDFDAVIIEDQLPLMVPSRLIKELVSAKPGIPVISIVRGNERKKELLDDFGLGLFSYFEPDKHSGDELFAMLNSAKRFQDFKNDAPRTAQRHFSGVGFEKIVGVSEQMLKIYHLMCQIKSKDVTTVLYGESGTGKNLM
;
A
#
# COMPACT_ATOMS: atom_id res chain seq x y z
N MET A 1 -6.92 -12.97 9.52
CA MET A 1 -7.97 -12.14 8.87
C MET A 1 -7.32 -10.85 8.40
N ILE A 2 -7.61 -10.41 7.19
CA ILE A 2 -7.11 -9.14 6.64
C ILE A 2 -8.21 -8.10 6.81
N SER A 3 -7.91 -6.97 7.47
CA SER A 3 -8.85 -5.87 7.67
C SER A 3 -8.66 -4.81 6.60
N VAL A 4 -9.68 -4.53 5.82
CA VAL A 4 -9.61 -3.64 4.65
C VAL A 4 -10.69 -2.57 4.75
N LEU A 5 -10.29 -1.31 4.57
CA LEU A 5 -11.22 -0.21 4.38
C LEU A 5 -11.48 -0.02 2.89
N TYR A 6 -12.74 -0.14 2.48
CA TYR A 6 -13.16 0.16 1.12
C TYR A 6 -13.80 1.54 1.03
N VAL A 7 -13.30 2.35 0.10
CA VAL A 7 -13.77 3.73 -0.12
C VAL A 7 -14.39 3.85 -1.51
N GLY A 8 -15.69 4.08 -1.59
CA GLY A 8 -16.36 4.17 -2.89
C GLY A 8 -17.84 4.51 -2.85
N GLY A 9 -18.48 4.50 -4.02
CA GLY A 9 -19.93 4.68 -4.18
C GLY A 9 -20.74 3.51 -3.61
N LYS A 10 -22.06 3.54 -3.79
CA LYS A 10 -23.02 2.63 -3.14
C LYS A 10 -22.92 1.15 -3.54
N GLU A 11 -22.28 0.82 -4.64
CA GLU A 11 -22.14 -0.56 -5.12
C GLU A 11 -20.68 -0.96 -5.15
N MET A 12 -20.36 -1.91 -4.30
CA MET A 12 -19.06 -2.53 -4.24
C MET A 12 -18.91 -3.52 -5.41
N ASN A 13 -18.33 -3.05 -6.50
CA ASN A 13 -18.11 -3.87 -7.69
C ASN A 13 -16.71 -4.50 -7.67
N ILE A 14 -16.43 -5.24 -6.58
CA ILE A 14 -15.19 -6.00 -6.46
C ILE A 14 -15.51 -7.47 -6.74
N PRO A 15 -14.68 -8.16 -7.55
CA PRO A 15 -14.81 -9.60 -7.74
C PRO A 15 -14.72 -10.32 -6.38
N HIS A 16 -15.53 -11.31 -6.21
CA HIS A 16 -15.77 -12.10 -5.02
C HIS A 16 -14.55 -12.32 -4.11
N LEU A 17 -14.46 -11.54 -3.05
CA LEU A 17 -13.65 -11.86 -1.88
C LEU A 17 -14.45 -12.78 -0.91
N SER A 18 -15.63 -13.20 -1.32
CA SER A 18 -16.52 -14.11 -0.57
C SER A 18 -15.83 -15.46 -0.34
N GLY A 19 -15.70 -15.85 0.91
CA GLY A 19 -14.99 -17.08 1.30
C GLY A 19 -13.49 -16.90 1.57
N MET A 20 -12.93 -15.74 1.31
CA MET A 20 -11.56 -15.38 1.68
C MET A 20 -11.55 -14.79 3.11
N ASN A 21 -10.46 -14.95 3.82
CA ASN A 21 -10.32 -14.44 5.20
C ASN A 21 -10.06 -12.93 5.23
N VAL A 22 -11.00 -12.15 4.68
CA VAL A 22 -10.96 -10.69 4.55
C VAL A 22 -12.18 -10.09 5.25
N HIS A 23 -11.95 -9.08 6.10
CA HIS A 23 -12.97 -8.22 6.68
C HIS A 23 -12.97 -6.89 5.94
N LEU A 24 -14.13 -6.49 5.43
CA LEU A 24 -14.29 -5.25 4.68
C LEU A 24 -15.17 -4.28 5.46
N ASP A 25 -14.60 -3.14 5.82
CA ASP A 25 -15.35 -1.96 6.26
C ASP A 25 -15.56 -1.03 5.07
N TYR A 26 -16.74 -0.45 4.96
CA TYR A 26 -17.15 0.36 3.84
C TYR A 26 -17.42 1.81 4.23
N VAL A 27 -16.89 2.77 3.46
CA VAL A 27 -17.16 4.20 3.60
C VAL A 27 -17.43 4.85 2.25
N GLN A 28 -18.35 5.82 2.23
CA GLN A 28 -18.85 6.40 0.98
C GLN A 28 -17.97 7.48 0.36
N ASN A 29 -17.07 8.09 1.13
CA ASN A 29 -16.25 9.21 0.66
C ASN A 29 -14.90 9.31 1.39
N GLY A 30 -13.99 10.09 0.80
CA GLY A 30 -12.62 10.24 1.30
C GLY A 30 -12.53 10.89 2.69
N MET A 31 -13.44 11.78 3.06
CA MET A 31 -13.39 12.43 4.38
C MET A 31 -13.66 11.44 5.52
N ILE A 32 -14.65 10.56 5.31
CA ILE A 32 -14.96 9.50 6.29
C ILE A 32 -13.79 8.49 6.31
N ALA A 33 -13.19 8.18 5.15
CA ALA A 33 -12.04 7.30 5.06
C ALA A 33 -10.85 7.80 5.89
N LEU A 34 -10.53 9.09 5.82
CA LEU A 34 -9.44 9.68 6.61
C LEU A 34 -9.68 9.54 8.11
N SER A 35 -10.89 9.80 8.58
CA SER A 35 -11.26 9.61 9.98
C SER A 35 -11.18 8.14 10.40
N ALA A 36 -11.67 7.24 9.56
CA ALA A 36 -11.66 5.79 9.82
C ALA A 36 -10.22 5.25 9.92
N VAL A 37 -9.33 5.66 9.03
CA VAL A 37 -7.91 5.21 9.03
C VAL A 37 -7.15 5.71 10.24
N GLN A 38 -7.48 6.90 10.77
CA GLN A 38 -6.87 7.44 11.99
C GLN A 38 -7.31 6.69 13.26
N SER A 39 -8.56 6.23 13.31
CA SER A 39 -9.15 5.59 14.49
C SER A 39 -9.14 4.07 14.44
N GLY A 40 -8.99 3.47 13.25
CA GLY A 40 -9.07 2.03 13.02
C GLY A 40 -7.74 1.39 12.64
N ASP A 41 -7.69 0.07 12.82
CA ASP A 41 -6.56 -0.76 12.40
C ASP A 41 -6.94 -1.50 11.11
N PHE A 42 -6.47 -0.94 9.98
CA PHE A 42 -6.64 -1.53 8.66
C PHE A 42 -5.28 -1.99 8.12
N ASP A 43 -5.28 -3.15 7.49
CA ASP A 43 -4.11 -3.70 6.79
C ASP A 43 -3.93 -3.07 5.40
N ALA A 44 -5.04 -2.63 4.78
CA ALA A 44 -5.04 -1.92 3.50
C ALA A 44 -6.27 -1.02 3.33
N VAL A 45 -6.16 -0.06 2.42
CA VAL A 45 -7.28 0.75 1.94
C VAL A 45 -7.46 0.49 0.45
N ILE A 46 -8.68 0.16 0.04
CA ILE A 46 -9.05 0.10 -1.39
C ILE A 46 -9.85 1.35 -1.72
N ILE A 47 -9.49 2.04 -2.79
CA ILE A 47 -10.19 3.24 -3.25
C ILE A 47 -10.73 3.05 -4.68
N GLU A 48 -11.97 3.47 -4.91
CA GLU A 48 -12.58 3.51 -6.24
C GLU A 48 -11.97 4.62 -7.10
N ASP A 49 -12.03 4.43 -8.43
CA ASP A 49 -11.56 5.41 -9.42
C ASP A 49 -12.44 6.67 -9.49
N GLN A 50 -13.70 6.55 -9.06
CA GLN A 50 -14.63 7.67 -8.95
C GLN A 50 -15.10 7.82 -7.51
N LEU A 51 -14.69 8.90 -6.86
CA LEU A 51 -15.08 9.21 -5.50
C LEU A 51 -15.93 10.47 -5.43
N PRO A 52 -16.98 10.48 -4.60
CA PRO A 52 -17.69 11.71 -4.30
C PRO A 52 -16.77 12.72 -3.60
N LEU A 53 -16.82 13.97 -4.01
CA LEU A 53 -16.20 15.13 -3.36
C LEU A 53 -14.66 15.19 -3.37
N MET A 54 -13.97 14.15 -3.85
CA MET A 54 -12.51 14.13 -3.82
C MET A 54 -11.95 13.26 -4.97
N VAL A 55 -10.92 13.74 -5.64
CA VAL A 55 -10.20 12.92 -6.63
C VAL A 55 -9.32 11.88 -5.94
N PRO A 56 -9.16 10.66 -6.50
CA PRO A 56 -8.40 9.58 -5.89
C PRO A 56 -6.95 9.96 -5.52
N SER A 57 -6.24 10.66 -6.39
CA SER A 57 -4.84 11.09 -6.16
C SER A 57 -4.71 11.96 -4.92
N ARG A 58 -5.67 12.86 -4.68
CA ARG A 58 -5.69 13.67 -3.46
C ARG A 58 -5.93 12.80 -2.22
N LEU A 59 -6.87 11.86 -2.30
CA LEU A 59 -7.15 10.95 -1.18
C LEU A 59 -5.92 10.08 -0.85
N ILE A 60 -5.22 9.54 -1.86
CA ILE A 60 -3.98 8.77 -1.66
C ILE A 60 -2.97 9.60 -0.85
N LYS A 61 -2.70 10.83 -1.28
CA LYS A 61 -1.77 11.75 -0.60
C LYS A 61 -2.17 12.00 0.85
N GLU A 62 -3.45 12.26 1.10
CA GLU A 62 -3.96 12.55 2.45
C GLU A 62 -3.94 11.30 3.35
N LEU A 63 -4.29 10.10 2.83
CA LEU A 63 -4.21 8.83 3.56
C LEU A 63 -2.78 8.50 3.98
N VAL A 64 -1.83 8.59 3.04
CA VAL A 64 -0.40 8.32 3.31
C VAL A 64 0.17 9.36 4.30
N SER A 65 -0.29 10.59 4.26
CA SER A 65 0.11 11.63 5.22
C SER A 65 -0.49 11.39 6.61
N ALA A 66 -1.74 10.95 6.69
CA ALA A 66 -2.45 10.69 7.95
C ALA A 66 -1.95 9.41 8.66
N LYS A 67 -1.64 8.37 7.90
CA LYS A 67 -1.10 7.09 8.41
C LYS A 67 0.05 6.63 7.50
N PRO A 68 1.29 7.11 7.74
CA PRO A 68 2.43 6.75 6.90
C PRO A 68 2.63 5.24 6.82
N GLY A 69 2.76 4.74 5.58
CA GLY A 69 2.92 3.32 5.29
C GLY A 69 1.63 2.51 5.29
N ILE A 70 0.44 3.14 5.32
CA ILE A 70 -0.81 2.42 5.02
C ILE A 70 -0.82 2.02 3.54
N PRO A 71 -0.97 0.73 3.19
CA PRO A 71 -1.07 0.32 1.80
C PRO A 71 -2.40 0.80 1.19
N VAL A 72 -2.31 1.56 0.10
CA VAL A 72 -3.47 2.02 -0.66
C VAL A 72 -3.50 1.33 -2.01
N ILE A 73 -4.60 0.66 -2.33
CA ILE A 73 -4.84 -0.01 -3.62
C ILE A 73 -5.93 0.77 -4.36
N SER A 74 -5.63 1.27 -5.56
CA SER A 74 -6.61 1.97 -6.39
C SER A 74 -7.30 1.01 -7.34
N ILE A 75 -8.62 1.03 -7.37
CA ILE A 75 -9.37 0.40 -8.46
C ILE A 75 -9.26 1.31 -9.68
N VAL A 76 -8.99 0.72 -10.83
CA VAL A 76 -8.77 1.45 -12.07
C VAL A 76 -9.65 0.88 -13.17
N ARG A 77 -10.52 1.73 -13.70
CA ARG A 77 -11.35 1.42 -14.88
C ARG A 77 -11.03 2.43 -15.98
N GLY A 78 -10.79 1.91 -17.17
CA GLY A 78 -10.49 2.75 -18.34
C GLY A 78 -9.06 3.28 -18.42
N ASN A 79 -8.75 3.85 -19.59
CA ASN A 79 -7.37 4.25 -19.93
C ASN A 79 -6.97 5.62 -19.37
N GLU A 80 -7.93 6.49 -19.06
CA GLU A 80 -7.63 7.83 -18.54
C GLU A 80 -7.01 7.74 -17.14
N ARG A 81 -7.63 6.96 -16.27
CA ARG A 81 -7.13 6.75 -14.90
C ARG A 81 -5.74 6.10 -14.86
N LYS A 82 -5.43 5.25 -15.86
CA LYS A 82 -4.10 4.63 -15.98
C LYS A 82 -2.96 5.63 -16.20
N LYS A 83 -3.22 6.74 -16.87
CA LYS A 83 -2.20 7.76 -17.11
C LYS A 83 -1.76 8.45 -15.81
N GLU A 84 -2.65 8.52 -14.83
CA GLU A 84 -2.39 9.14 -13.53
C GLU A 84 -1.67 8.19 -12.54
N LEU A 85 -1.62 6.89 -12.83
CA LEU A 85 -1.03 5.91 -11.92
C LEU A 85 0.43 6.18 -11.57
N LEU A 86 1.23 6.66 -12.52
CA LEU A 86 2.64 6.98 -12.25
C LEU A 86 2.77 8.08 -11.20
N ASP A 87 1.91 9.10 -11.29
CA ASP A 87 1.88 10.19 -10.31
C ASP A 87 1.37 9.67 -8.96
N ASP A 88 0.36 8.80 -8.96
CA ASP A 88 -0.17 8.18 -7.76
C ASP A 88 0.86 7.31 -7.04
N PHE A 89 1.70 6.56 -7.76
CA PHE A 89 2.83 5.84 -7.15
C PHE A 89 3.81 6.81 -6.50
N GLY A 90 4.07 7.96 -7.11
CA GLY A 90 4.85 9.04 -6.51
C GLY A 90 4.23 9.63 -5.23
N LEU A 91 2.91 9.54 -5.07
CA LEU A 91 2.17 9.95 -3.87
C LEU A 91 2.11 8.85 -2.79
N GLY A 92 2.53 7.63 -3.09
CA GLY A 92 2.54 6.50 -2.15
C GLY A 92 1.46 5.44 -2.39
N LEU A 93 0.90 5.36 -3.61
CA LEU A 93 0.02 4.27 -4.01
C LEU A 93 0.78 2.94 -3.90
N PHE A 94 0.20 1.95 -3.20
CA PHE A 94 0.82 0.63 -3.02
C PHE A 94 0.67 -0.25 -4.26
N SER A 95 -0.53 -0.31 -4.82
CA SER A 95 -0.86 -1.10 -6.01
C SER A 95 -2.13 -0.59 -6.66
N TYR A 96 -2.46 -1.15 -7.82
CA TYR A 96 -3.75 -0.92 -8.48
C TYR A 96 -4.39 -2.24 -8.91
N PHE A 97 -5.71 -2.23 -9.04
CA PHE A 97 -6.51 -3.37 -9.45
C PHE A 97 -7.42 -2.96 -10.60
N GLU A 98 -7.37 -3.72 -11.71
CA GLU A 98 -8.25 -3.57 -12.86
C GLU A 98 -9.29 -4.70 -12.85
N PRO A 99 -10.57 -4.46 -12.51
CA PRO A 99 -11.59 -5.51 -12.40
C PRO A 99 -11.80 -6.31 -13.69
N ASP A 100 -11.58 -5.67 -14.85
CA ASP A 100 -11.75 -6.30 -16.15
C ASP A 100 -10.57 -7.21 -16.55
N LYS A 101 -9.45 -7.17 -15.83
CA LYS A 101 -8.22 -7.89 -16.18
C LYS A 101 -7.72 -8.80 -15.07
N HIS A 102 -7.97 -8.43 -13.82
CA HIS A 102 -7.48 -9.15 -12.67
C HIS A 102 -8.59 -9.97 -12.03
N SER A 103 -8.25 -11.15 -11.56
CA SER A 103 -9.17 -12.03 -10.82
C SER A 103 -9.27 -11.65 -9.34
N GLY A 104 -10.27 -12.20 -8.65
CA GLY A 104 -10.38 -12.06 -7.19
C GLY A 104 -9.19 -12.63 -6.44
N ASP A 105 -8.58 -13.71 -6.95
CA ASP A 105 -7.37 -14.32 -6.37
C ASP A 105 -6.16 -13.37 -6.47
N GLU A 106 -6.04 -12.61 -7.55
CA GLU A 106 -4.99 -11.59 -7.70
C GLU A 106 -5.20 -10.43 -6.73
N LEU A 107 -6.44 -9.95 -6.55
CA LEU A 107 -6.75 -8.96 -5.53
C LEU A 107 -6.41 -9.48 -4.12
N PHE A 108 -6.77 -10.73 -3.83
CA PHE A 108 -6.42 -11.35 -2.56
C PHE A 108 -4.91 -11.48 -2.36
N ALA A 109 -4.15 -11.79 -3.40
CA ALA A 109 -2.69 -11.81 -3.35
C ALA A 109 -2.11 -10.41 -3.06
N MET A 110 -2.68 -9.35 -3.66
CA MET A 110 -2.31 -7.96 -3.36
C MET A 110 -2.59 -7.60 -1.89
N LEU A 111 -3.76 -7.98 -1.37
CA LEU A 111 -4.13 -7.76 0.03
C LEU A 111 -3.22 -8.51 1.00
N ASN A 112 -2.85 -9.74 0.68
CA ASN A 112 -1.87 -10.50 1.47
C ASN A 112 -0.49 -9.81 1.48
N SER A 113 -0.06 -9.27 0.34
CA SER A 113 1.20 -8.51 0.26
C SER A 113 1.13 -7.22 1.08
N ALA A 114 0.00 -6.52 1.05
CA ALA A 114 -0.25 -5.34 1.87
C ALA A 114 -0.19 -5.67 3.38
N LYS A 115 -0.87 -6.75 3.79
CA LYS A 115 -0.82 -7.20 5.18
C LYS A 115 0.60 -7.56 5.64
N ARG A 116 1.34 -8.34 4.86
CA ARG A 116 2.74 -8.68 5.19
C ARG A 116 3.61 -7.44 5.34
N PHE A 117 3.39 -6.44 4.49
CA PHE A 117 4.10 -5.17 4.60
C PHE A 117 3.74 -4.44 5.91
N GLN A 118 2.47 -4.41 6.30
CA GLN A 118 2.03 -3.83 7.56
C GLN A 118 2.59 -4.58 8.77
N ASP A 119 2.49 -5.90 8.77
CA ASP A 119 3.03 -6.74 9.84
C ASP A 119 4.54 -6.49 9.99
N PHE A 120 5.29 -6.50 8.88
CA PHE A 120 6.71 -6.19 8.87
C PHE A 120 7.03 -4.79 9.43
N LYS A 121 6.28 -3.77 9.00
CA LYS A 121 6.45 -2.39 9.49
C LYS A 121 6.16 -2.29 10.99
N ASN A 122 5.13 -2.96 11.48
CA ASN A 122 4.74 -2.95 12.89
C ASN A 122 5.79 -3.66 13.77
N ASP A 123 6.41 -4.72 13.26
CA ASP A 123 7.49 -5.44 13.94
C ASP A 123 8.83 -4.68 13.90
N ALA A 124 8.97 -3.69 13.01
CA ALA A 124 10.19 -2.89 12.92
C ALA A 124 10.35 -1.98 14.16
N PRO A 125 11.60 -1.73 14.62
CA PRO A 125 11.85 -0.76 15.68
C PRO A 125 11.21 0.60 15.38
N ARG A 126 10.66 1.28 16.40
CA ARG A 126 9.99 2.58 16.23
C ARG A 126 10.83 3.62 15.48
N THR A 127 12.14 3.59 15.65
CA THR A 127 13.08 4.46 14.93
C THR A 127 13.14 4.15 13.43
N ALA A 128 12.82 2.92 13.02
CA ALA A 128 12.80 2.50 11.63
C ALA A 128 11.42 2.68 10.98
N GLN A 129 10.34 2.63 11.77
CA GLN A 129 8.97 2.74 11.24
C GLN A 129 8.73 4.01 10.44
N ARG A 130 9.34 5.12 10.80
CA ARG A 130 9.24 6.41 10.09
C ARG A 130 9.86 6.40 8.69
N HIS A 131 10.67 5.41 8.37
CA HIS A 131 11.33 5.27 7.07
C HIS A 131 10.50 4.47 6.06
N PHE A 132 9.37 3.90 6.49
CA PHE A 132 8.46 3.20 5.59
C PHE A 132 7.51 4.19 4.91
N SER A 133 7.42 4.07 3.59
CA SER A 133 6.39 4.72 2.77
C SER A 133 5.27 3.73 2.43
N GLY A 134 4.22 4.17 1.75
CA GLY A 134 3.15 3.28 1.29
C GLY A 134 3.61 2.17 0.33
N VAL A 135 4.80 2.30 -0.26
CA VAL A 135 5.30 1.40 -1.32
C VAL A 135 6.70 0.84 -1.04
N GLY A 136 7.30 1.13 0.11
CA GLY A 136 8.64 0.65 0.38
C GLY A 136 9.32 1.30 1.59
N PHE A 137 10.62 1.44 1.50
CA PHE A 137 11.48 1.94 2.56
C PHE A 137 12.34 3.10 2.05
N GLU A 138 12.23 4.29 2.64
CA GLU A 138 12.87 5.53 2.17
C GLU A 138 12.53 5.81 0.70
N LYS A 139 13.54 5.84 -0.15
CA LYS A 139 13.41 6.04 -1.61
C LYS A 139 13.33 4.72 -2.40
N ILE A 140 13.41 3.58 -1.71
CA ILE A 140 13.39 2.27 -2.35
C ILE A 140 11.96 1.81 -2.46
N VAL A 141 11.50 1.57 -3.69
CA VAL A 141 10.17 1.06 -3.99
C VAL A 141 10.24 -0.46 -4.09
N GLY A 142 9.37 -1.15 -3.35
CA GLY A 142 9.24 -2.59 -3.40
C GLY A 142 8.75 -3.17 -2.09
N VAL A 143 7.86 -4.15 -2.20
CA VAL A 143 7.20 -4.80 -1.06
C VAL A 143 7.22 -6.32 -1.21
N SER A 144 8.07 -6.85 -2.08
CA SER A 144 8.27 -8.29 -2.18
C SER A 144 8.88 -8.85 -0.89
N GLU A 145 8.66 -10.13 -0.64
CA GLU A 145 9.20 -10.79 0.56
C GLU A 145 10.73 -10.64 0.67
N GLN A 146 11.42 -10.72 -0.47
CA GLN A 146 12.86 -10.52 -0.54
C GLN A 146 13.25 -9.09 -0.14
N MET A 147 12.51 -8.08 -0.62
CA MET A 147 12.76 -6.69 -0.25
C MET A 147 12.48 -6.43 1.23
N LEU A 148 11.42 -7.01 1.80
CA LEU A 148 11.13 -6.89 3.22
C LEU A 148 12.27 -7.48 4.08
N LYS A 149 12.86 -8.61 3.68
CA LYS A 149 14.04 -9.19 4.36
C LYS A 149 15.24 -8.24 4.31
N ILE A 150 15.47 -7.59 3.16
CA ILE A 150 16.54 -6.58 3.00
C ILE A 150 16.28 -5.38 3.92
N TYR A 151 15.08 -4.85 3.95
CA TYR A 151 14.73 -3.74 4.85
C TYR A 151 14.94 -4.09 6.32
N HIS A 152 14.61 -5.33 6.71
CA HIS A 152 14.87 -5.81 8.07
C HIS A 152 16.37 -5.78 8.41
N LEU A 153 17.21 -6.28 7.50
CA LEU A 153 18.67 -6.21 7.66
C LEU A 153 19.17 -4.77 7.74
N MET A 154 18.70 -3.88 6.87
CA MET A 154 19.05 -2.45 6.90
C MET A 154 18.70 -1.81 8.25
N CYS A 155 17.51 -2.10 8.79
CA CYS A 155 17.11 -1.63 10.11
C CYS A 155 18.03 -2.13 11.22
N GLN A 156 18.51 -3.38 11.12
CA GLN A 156 19.40 -3.98 12.13
C GLN A 156 20.80 -3.38 12.10
N ILE A 157 21.33 -3.03 10.93
CA ILE A 157 22.70 -2.52 10.77
C ILE A 157 22.80 -1.00 10.88
N LYS A 158 21.71 -0.26 10.68
CA LYS A 158 21.68 1.22 10.65
C LYS A 158 22.34 1.89 11.87
N SER A 159 22.27 1.26 13.04
CA SER A 159 22.86 1.76 14.29
C SER A 159 24.20 1.16 14.66
N LYS A 160 24.76 0.33 13.78
CA LYS A 160 26.00 -0.40 14.03
C LYS A 160 27.10 0.09 13.09
N ASP A 161 28.32 0.18 13.62
CA ASP A 161 29.50 0.48 12.81
C ASP A 161 30.03 -0.82 12.18
N VAL A 162 29.39 -1.21 11.06
CA VAL A 162 29.71 -2.44 10.33
C VAL A 162 29.88 -2.15 8.84
N THR A 163 30.92 -2.74 8.25
CA THR A 163 31.13 -2.69 6.80
C THR A 163 30.10 -3.60 6.12
N THR A 164 29.30 -3.03 5.22
CA THR A 164 28.26 -3.76 4.49
C THR A 164 28.57 -3.79 3.00
N VAL A 165 28.45 -4.96 2.38
CA VAL A 165 28.63 -5.14 0.93
C VAL A 165 27.30 -5.54 0.29
N LEU A 166 26.90 -4.76 -0.71
CA LEU A 166 25.67 -5.01 -1.48
C LEU A 166 26.01 -5.66 -2.83
N TYR A 167 25.48 -6.84 -3.07
CA TYR A 167 25.58 -7.54 -4.35
C TYR A 167 24.25 -7.45 -5.11
N GLY A 168 24.32 -7.31 -6.42
CA GLY A 168 23.16 -7.31 -7.31
C GLY A 168 23.53 -6.85 -8.72
N GLU A 169 22.68 -7.14 -9.69
CA GLU A 169 22.88 -6.73 -11.07
C GLU A 169 22.91 -5.20 -11.22
N SER A 170 23.41 -4.72 -12.36
CA SER A 170 23.37 -3.27 -12.67
C SER A 170 21.93 -2.79 -12.75
N GLY A 171 21.63 -1.60 -12.20
CA GLY A 171 20.30 -1.02 -12.20
C GLY A 171 19.35 -1.48 -11.08
N THR A 172 19.76 -2.39 -10.19
CA THR A 172 18.90 -2.90 -9.09
C THR A 172 18.76 -1.95 -7.88
N GLY A 173 19.15 -0.70 -8.01
CA GLY A 173 18.96 0.30 -6.95
C GLY A 173 19.94 0.23 -5.78
N LYS A 174 21.08 -0.46 -5.90
CA LYS A 174 22.09 -0.54 -4.83
C LYS A 174 22.54 0.81 -4.28
N ASN A 175 22.58 1.83 -5.14
CA ASN A 175 22.98 3.18 -4.73
C ASN A 175 21.92 3.93 -3.92
N LEU A 176 20.71 3.37 -3.78
CA LEU A 176 19.63 3.92 -2.95
C LEU A 176 19.65 3.37 -1.53
N MET A 177 20.40 2.29 -1.30
CA MET A 177 20.58 1.62 0.00
C MET A 177 21.78 2.16 0.74
#